data_99a0183bfa5fc5ce4322ef97775edd7e
#
_entry.id   99a0183bfa5fc5ce4322ef97775edd7e
#
_cell.length_a   1.000
_cell.length_b   1.000
_cell.length_c   1.000
_cell.angle_alpha   90.00
_cell.angle_beta   90.00
_cell.angle_gamma   90.00
#
_symmetry.space_group_name_H-M   'P 1'
#
loop_
_entity.id
_entity.type
_entity.pdbx_description
1 polymer ?
#
loop_
_entity_poly.entity_id
_entity_poly.type
_entity_poly.pdbx_seq_one_letter_code
_entity_poly.pdbx_strand_id
1 'polypeptide(L)'
;MSEIRIASRYAKSLIGLATEQGVLDTVYEGVQTIYDTAINSPDLVAMLNSPLVKADTKNSILMSVFKNSTPLMQVFLKKVISARREKYLVEIANQFIAIYNNQKGIAKAIVTAASPLDEASLDQIKAYISKKINKPHVQLVVKINADIIGGLVIHYDDKLLDMSIKSELNKLKQQLN
;
A
#
# COMPACT_ATOMS: atom_id res chain seq x y z
N MET A 1 -19.47 11.85 -5.36
CA MET A 1 -18.96 10.95 -4.31
C MET A 1 -17.44 10.92 -4.43
N SER A 2 -16.70 11.03 -3.33
CA SER A 2 -15.24 10.95 -3.42
C SER A 2 -14.83 9.55 -3.89
N GLU A 3 -13.79 9.48 -4.72
CA GLU A 3 -13.25 8.22 -5.27
C GLU A 3 -12.90 7.23 -4.15
N ILE A 4 -12.36 7.72 -3.05
CA ILE A 4 -12.04 6.97 -1.84
C ILE A 4 -13.28 6.26 -1.26
N ARG A 5 -14.46 6.90 -1.26
CA ARG A 5 -15.70 6.28 -0.75
C ARG A 5 -16.13 5.09 -1.59
N ILE A 6 -15.99 5.20 -2.91
CA ILE A 6 -16.30 4.10 -3.83
C ILE A 6 -15.31 2.96 -3.59
N ALA A 7 -14.02 3.27 -3.60
CA ALA A 7 -12.95 2.31 -3.41
C ALA A 7 -13.09 1.55 -2.07
N SER A 8 -13.30 2.27 -0.97
CA SER A 8 -13.48 1.68 0.36
C SER A 8 -14.69 0.72 0.43
N ARG A 9 -15.80 1.03 -0.28
CA ARG A 9 -16.98 0.14 -0.31
C ARG A 9 -16.67 -1.17 -1.03
N TYR A 10 -15.99 -1.12 -2.19
CA TYR A 10 -15.57 -2.33 -2.91
C TYR A 10 -14.55 -3.14 -2.13
N ALA A 11 -13.57 -2.49 -1.52
CA ALA A 11 -12.58 -3.13 -0.67
C ALA A 11 -13.21 -3.87 0.51
N LYS A 12 -14.14 -3.22 1.25
CA LYS A 12 -14.87 -3.84 2.37
C LYS A 12 -15.71 -5.03 1.93
N SER A 13 -16.37 -4.94 0.77
CA SER A 13 -17.17 -6.04 0.22
C SER A 13 -16.28 -7.24 -0.13
N LEU A 14 -15.10 -7.02 -0.74
CA LEU A 14 -14.16 -8.08 -1.06
C LEU A 14 -13.59 -8.74 0.19
N ILE A 15 -13.22 -7.94 1.21
CA ILE A 15 -12.75 -8.45 2.51
C ILE A 15 -13.82 -9.31 3.18
N GLY A 16 -15.08 -8.84 3.21
CA GLY A 16 -16.18 -9.61 3.79
C GLY A 16 -16.34 -10.98 3.13
N LEU A 17 -16.41 -11.02 1.79
CA LEU A 17 -16.51 -12.27 1.02
C LEU A 17 -15.29 -13.18 1.22
N ALA A 18 -14.08 -12.60 1.23
CA ALA A 18 -12.85 -13.37 1.43
C ALA A 18 -12.76 -13.96 2.85
N THR A 19 -13.27 -13.24 3.85
CA THR A 19 -13.34 -13.72 5.23
C THR A 19 -14.38 -14.85 5.38
N GLU A 20 -15.57 -14.70 4.79
CA GLU A 20 -16.61 -15.73 4.80
C GLU A 20 -16.16 -17.03 4.14
N GLN A 21 -15.35 -16.92 3.07
CA GLN A 21 -14.80 -18.08 2.36
C GLN A 21 -13.50 -18.62 2.95
N GLY A 22 -12.92 -17.97 3.98
CA GLY A 22 -11.66 -18.39 4.59
C GLY A 22 -10.43 -18.22 3.70
N VAL A 23 -10.50 -17.38 2.67
CA VAL A 23 -9.43 -17.15 1.66
C VAL A 23 -8.82 -15.76 1.73
N LEU A 24 -8.96 -15.08 2.86
CA LEU A 24 -8.58 -13.67 3.01
C LEU A 24 -7.09 -13.42 2.70
N ASP A 25 -6.19 -14.29 3.19
CA ASP A 25 -4.76 -14.13 3.01
C ASP A 25 -4.35 -14.33 1.53
N THR A 26 -4.95 -15.33 0.86
CA THR A 26 -4.71 -15.56 -0.58
C THR A 26 -5.26 -14.43 -1.45
N VAL A 27 -6.41 -13.87 -1.08
CA VAL A 27 -6.97 -12.70 -1.76
C VAL A 27 -6.09 -11.46 -1.54
N TYR A 28 -5.52 -11.30 -0.35
CA TYR A 28 -4.56 -10.23 -0.07
C TYR A 28 -3.34 -10.29 -1.01
N GLU A 29 -2.73 -11.47 -1.18
CA GLU A 29 -1.61 -11.65 -2.11
C GLU A 29 -2.00 -11.27 -3.56
N GLY A 30 -3.20 -11.68 -3.99
CA GLY A 30 -3.73 -11.30 -5.30
C GLY A 30 -3.95 -9.79 -5.45
N VAL A 31 -4.49 -9.14 -4.43
CA VAL A 31 -4.67 -7.67 -4.43
C VAL A 31 -3.34 -6.94 -4.41
N GLN A 32 -2.36 -7.45 -3.65
CA GLN A 32 -1.01 -6.91 -3.65
C GLN A 32 -0.37 -6.99 -5.05
N THR A 33 -0.50 -8.12 -5.72
CA THR A 33 -0.03 -8.29 -7.10
C THR A 33 -0.69 -7.28 -8.05
N ILE A 34 -1.99 -7.02 -7.92
CA ILE A 34 -2.68 -6.00 -8.72
C ILE A 34 -2.10 -4.61 -8.44
N TYR A 35 -1.91 -4.27 -7.17
CA TYR A 35 -1.38 -2.97 -6.77
C TYR A 35 0.04 -2.74 -7.29
N ASP A 36 0.92 -3.72 -7.10
CA ASP A 36 2.33 -3.65 -7.53
C ASP A 36 2.44 -3.61 -9.07
N THR A 37 1.63 -4.40 -9.78
CA THR A 37 1.56 -4.37 -11.24
C THR A 37 1.11 -3.01 -11.75
N ALA A 38 0.12 -2.40 -11.11
CA ALA A 38 -0.38 -1.08 -11.50
C ALA A 38 0.66 0.03 -11.26
N ILE A 39 1.41 -0.02 -10.15
CA ILE A 39 2.49 0.95 -9.88
C ILE A 39 3.62 0.82 -10.91
N ASN A 40 3.97 -0.41 -11.28
CA ASN A 40 5.08 -0.67 -12.20
C ASN A 40 4.68 -0.58 -13.69
N SER A 41 3.40 -0.44 -14.01
CA SER A 41 2.88 -0.36 -15.37
C SER A 41 1.95 0.84 -15.56
N PRO A 42 2.49 2.04 -15.86
CA PRO A 42 1.69 3.21 -16.18
C PRO A 42 0.69 2.99 -17.33
N ASP A 43 1.06 2.14 -18.30
CA ASP A 43 0.21 1.81 -19.45
C ASP A 43 -1.05 1.06 -19.03
N LEU A 44 -0.94 0.15 -18.04
CA LEU A 44 -2.10 -0.53 -17.48
C LEU A 44 -3.06 0.48 -16.84
N VAL A 45 -2.54 1.41 -16.06
CA VAL A 45 -3.34 2.46 -15.40
C VAL A 45 -3.98 3.39 -16.45
N ALA A 46 -3.23 3.78 -17.48
CA ALA A 46 -3.76 4.60 -18.57
C ALA A 46 -4.89 3.89 -19.32
N MET A 47 -4.75 2.60 -19.61
CA MET A 47 -5.77 1.76 -20.24
C MET A 47 -7.03 1.65 -19.37
N LEU A 48 -6.87 1.43 -18.05
CA LEU A 48 -8.00 1.37 -17.11
C LEU A 48 -8.78 2.70 -17.06
N ASN A 49 -8.07 3.83 -17.09
CA ASN A 49 -8.65 5.16 -17.05
C ASN A 49 -9.26 5.61 -18.38
N SER A 50 -8.84 5.02 -19.50
CA SER A 50 -9.29 5.44 -20.83
C SER A 50 -10.77 5.09 -21.06
N PRO A 51 -11.62 6.06 -21.42
CA PRO A 51 -13.02 5.80 -21.79
C PRO A 51 -13.13 5.21 -23.21
N LEU A 52 -12.08 5.30 -24.03
CA LEU A 52 -12.08 4.83 -25.42
C LEU A 52 -11.91 3.31 -25.52
N VAL A 53 -11.33 2.68 -24.50
CA VAL A 53 -11.14 1.22 -24.47
C VAL A 53 -12.44 0.57 -23.99
N LYS A 54 -12.97 -0.36 -24.81
CA LYS A 54 -14.21 -1.09 -24.50
C LYS A 54 -14.04 -1.96 -23.25
N ALA A 55 -15.13 -2.14 -22.50
CA ALA A 55 -15.15 -2.95 -21.27
C ALA A 55 -14.70 -4.40 -21.51
N ASP A 56 -15.07 -5.00 -22.64
CA ASP A 56 -14.68 -6.37 -23.00
C ASP A 56 -13.16 -6.49 -23.22
N THR A 57 -12.56 -5.49 -23.86
CA THR A 57 -11.10 -5.43 -24.04
C THR A 57 -10.39 -5.28 -22.69
N LYS A 58 -10.85 -4.39 -21.82
CA LYS A 58 -10.33 -4.24 -20.45
C LYS A 58 -10.45 -5.55 -19.66
N ASN A 59 -11.59 -6.22 -19.77
CA ASN A 59 -11.82 -7.52 -19.13
C ASN A 59 -10.83 -8.59 -19.62
N SER A 60 -10.65 -8.70 -20.93
CA SER A 60 -9.73 -9.68 -21.53
C SER A 60 -8.29 -9.43 -21.08
N ILE A 61 -7.85 -8.18 -21.04
CA ILE A 61 -6.51 -7.80 -20.57
C ILE A 61 -6.34 -8.14 -19.09
N LEU A 62 -7.28 -7.73 -18.21
CA LEU A 62 -7.18 -8.02 -16.79
C LEU A 62 -7.23 -9.53 -16.51
N MET A 63 -8.08 -10.29 -17.21
CA MET A 63 -8.14 -11.75 -17.05
C MET A 63 -6.85 -12.44 -17.57
N SER A 64 -6.19 -11.89 -18.57
CA SER A 64 -4.90 -12.39 -19.06
C SER A 64 -3.77 -12.09 -18.07
N VAL A 65 -3.69 -10.86 -17.57
CA VAL A 65 -2.65 -10.42 -16.61
C VAL A 65 -2.80 -11.14 -15.27
N PHE A 66 -4.03 -11.28 -14.77
CA PHE A 66 -4.30 -11.86 -13.44
C PHE A 66 -4.94 -13.27 -13.54
N LYS A 67 -4.61 -14.06 -14.57
CA LYS A 67 -5.16 -15.40 -14.79
C LYS A 67 -4.93 -16.37 -13.64
N ASN A 68 -3.83 -16.21 -12.90
CA ASN A 68 -3.46 -17.07 -11.78
C ASN A 68 -4.10 -16.62 -10.45
N SER A 69 -4.98 -15.62 -10.46
CA SER A 69 -5.68 -15.17 -9.27
C SER A 69 -6.80 -16.14 -8.86
N THR A 70 -7.22 -16.05 -7.58
CA THR A 70 -8.30 -16.89 -7.05
C THR A 70 -9.63 -16.69 -7.82
N PRO A 71 -10.52 -17.70 -7.86
CA PRO A 71 -11.83 -17.57 -8.49
C PRO A 71 -12.63 -16.37 -7.97
N LEU A 72 -12.57 -16.09 -6.66
CA LEU A 72 -13.20 -14.93 -6.04
C LEU A 72 -12.68 -13.61 -6.64
N MET A 73 -11.36 -13.51 -6.83
CA MET A 73 -10.71 -12.34 -7.40
C MET A 73 -11.13 -12.12 -8.87
N GLN A 74 -11.22 -13.19 -9.65
CA GLN A 74 -11.68 -13.11 -11.05
C GLN A 74 -13.12 -12.63 -11.14
N VAL A 75 -14.02 -13.13 -10.27
CA VAL A 75 -15.41 -12.66 -10.18
C VAL A 75 -15.46 -11.21 -9.77
N PHE A 76 -14.64 -10.81 -8.80
CA PHE A 76 -14.54 -9.43 -8.34
C PHE A 76 -14.10 -8.48 -9.45
N LEU A 77 -13.02 -8.80 -10.19
CA LEU A 77 -12.54 -8.00 -11.33
C LEU A 77 -13.62 -7.83 -12.39
N LYS A 78 -14.32 -8.91 -12.79
CA LYS A 78 -15.45 -8.85 -13.72
C LYS A 78 -16.53 -7.91 -13.21
N LYS A 79 -16.84 -7.96 -11.90
CA LYS A 79 -17.86 -7.09 -11.29
C LYS A 79 -17.46 -5.62 -11.32
N VAL A 80 -16.19 -5.31 -11.04
CA VAL A 80 -15.65 -3.93 -11.09
C VAL A 80 -15.77 -3.36 -12.51
N ILE A 81 -15.43 -4.15 -13.53
CA ILE A 81 -15.50 -3.75 -14.94
C ILE A 81 -16.96 -3.58 -15.39
N SER A 82 -17.84 -4.55 -15.07
CA SER A 82 -19.27 -4.47 -15.42
C SER A 82 -19.97 -3.25 -14.81
N ALA A 83 -19.50 -2.81 -13.65
CA ALA A 83 -19.97 -1.60 -12.99
C ALA A 83 -19.32 -0.31 -13.53
N ARG A 84 -18.42 -0.39 -14.50
CA ARG A 84 -17.60 0.71 -15.03
C ARG A 84 -16.83 1.44 -13.93
N ARG A 85 -16.21 0.67 -13.04
CA ARG A 85 -15.42 1.18 -11.89
C ARG A 85 -13.95 0.78 -11.96
N GLU A 86 -13.51 0.29 -13.11
CA GLU A 86 -12.13 -0.17 -13.36
C GLU A 86 -11.08 0.93 -13.13
N LYS A 87 -11.42 2.19 -13.35
CA LYS A 87 -10.54 3.32 -13.07
C LYS A 87 -10.19 3.47 -11.59
N TYR A 88 -10.99 2.91 -10.70
CA TYR A 88 -10.75 2.93 -9.26
C TYR A 88 -10.03 1.68 -8.76
N LEU A 89 -9.61 0.76 -9.65
CA LEU A 89 -9.05 -0.52 -9.25
C LEU A 89 -7.80 -0.38 -8.37
N VAL A 90 -6.93 0.56 -8.72
CA VAL A 90 -5.71 0.84 -7.93
C VAL A 90 -6.08 1.34 -6.54
N GLU A 91 -7.02 2.27 -6.45
CA GLU A 91 -7.48 2.80 -5.16
C GLU A 91 -8.24 1.75 -4.35
N ILE A 92 -9.00 0.88 -5.00
CA ILE A 92 -9.66 -0.27 -4.34
C ILE A 92 -8.62 -1.20 -3.72
N ALA A 93 -7.54 -1.51 -4.45
CA ALA A 93 -6.45 -2.34 -3.95
C ALA A 93 -5.74 -1.68 -2.76
N ASN A 94 -5.46 -0.38 -2.84
CA ASN A 94 -4.87 0.40 -1.75
C ASN A 94 -5.74 0.36 -0.49
N GLN A 95 -7.05 0.62 -0.62
CA GLN A 95 -8.01 0.57 0.50
C GLN A 95 -8.15 -0.84 1.09
N PHE A 96 -8.11 -1.88 0.24
CA PHE A 96 -8.13 -3.27 0.69
C PHE A 96 -6.91 -3.58 1.56
N ILE A 97 -5.71 -3.26 1.09
CA ILE A 97 -4.44 -3.46 1.81
C ILE A 97 -4.47 -2.72 3.15
N ALA A 98 -4.94 -1.47 3.17
CA ALA A 98 -5.04 -0.68 4.39
C ALA A 98 -5.99 -1.32 5.43
N ILE A 99 -7.16 -1.78 4.99
CA ILE A 99 -8.15 -2.43 5.89
C ILE A 99 -7.62 -3.78 6.37
N TYR A 100 -7.04 -4.59 5.49
CA TYR A 100 -6.43 -5.87 5.84
C TYR A 100 -5.33 -5.70 6.89
N ASN A 101 -4.40 -4.79 6.66
CA ASN A 101 -3.31 -4.50 7.58
C ASN A 101 -3.84 -4.06 8.95
N ASN A 102 -4.88 -3.23 8.96
CA ASN A 102 -5.51 -2.81 10.21
C ASN A 102 -6.16 -3.98 10.97
N GLN A 103 -6.86 -4.88 10.26
CA GLN A 103 -7.47 -6.08 10.86
C GLN A 103 -6.42 -7.06 11.41
N LYS A 104 -5.30 -7.24 10.71
CA LYS A 104 -4.20 -8.12 11.14
C LYS A 104 -3.25 -7.44 12.15
N GLY A 105 -3.50 -6.18 12.51
CA GLY A 105 -2.60 -5.43 13.41
C GLY A 105 -1.22 -5.18 12.79
N ILE A 106 -1.12 -5.13 11.47
CA ILE A 106 0.11 -4.83 10.76
C ILE A 106 0.23 -3.31 10.59
N ALA A 107 1.33 -2.74 11.05
CA ALA A 107 1.67 -1.35 10.79
C ALA A 107 2.67 -1.26 9.64
N LYS A 108 2.39 -0.39 8.66
CA LYS A 108 3.36 -0.05 7.63
C LYS A 108 4.13 1.19 8.04
N ALA A 109 5.45 1.11 8.05
CA ALA A 109 6.31 2.26 8.33
C ALA A 109 7.35 2.43 7.23
N ILE A 110 7.57 3.67 6.83
CA ILE A 110 8.64 4.04 5.89
C ILE A 110 9.77 4.61 6.72
N VAL A 111 10.94 4.01 6.61
CA VAL A 111 12.16 4.46 7.28
C VAL A 111 13.10 5.03 6.22
N THR A 112 13.42 6.32 6.35
CA THR A 112 14.45 6.95 5.52
C THR A 112 15.75 7.01 6.32
N ALA A 113 16.82 6.42 5.78
CA ALA A 113 18.16 6.39 6.35
C ALA A 113 19.18 7.04 5.42
N ALA A 114 20.28 7.55 5.94
CA ALA A 114 21.36 8.13 5.13
C ALA A 114 22.16 7.05 4.39
N SER A 115 22.23 5.85 4.94
CA SER A 115 22.97 4.69 4.41
C SER A 115 22.18 3.40 4.61
N PRO A 116 22.56 2.30 3.94
CA PRO A 116 21.93 1.00 4.19
C PRO A 116 22.00 0.61 5.67
N LEU A 117 20.90 0.02 6.16
CA LEU A 117 20.77 -0.44 7.53
C LEU A 117 21.06 -1.95 7.58
N ASP A 118 21.73 -2.39 8.63
CA ASP A 118 21.90 -3.81 8.92
C ASP A 118 20.63 -4.43 9.54
N GLU A 119 20.54 -5.75 9.57
CA GLU A 119 19.36 -6.46 10.07
C GLU A 119 19.08 -6.14 11.56
N ALA A 120 20.15 -6.00 12.36
CA ALA A 120 20.01 -5.68 13.78
C ALA A 120 19.36 -4.31 14.00
N SER A 121 19.75 -3.30 13.21
CA SER A 121 19.13 -1.98 13.22
C SER A 121 17.67 -2.01 12.76
N LEU A 122 17.37 -2.80 11.72
CA LEU A 122 15.99 -2.96 11.24
C LEU A 122 15.10 -3.58 12.32
N ASP A 123 15.58 -4.58 13.05
CA ASP A 123 14.80 -5.22 14.11
C ASP A 123 14.60 -4.30 15.32
N GLN A 124 15.60 -3.50 15.68
CA GLN A 124 15.43 -2.46 16.71
C GLN A 124 14.38 -1.42 16.31
N ILE A 125 14.40 -0.98 15.04
CA ILE A 125 13.42 -0.02 14.52
C ILE A 125 12.01 -0.64 14.53
N LYS A 126 11.85 -1.91 14.10
CA LYS A 126 10.56 -2.63 14.17
C LYS A 126 10.05 -2.70 15.61
N ALA A 127 10.90 -3.09 16.56
CA ALA A 127 10.53 -3.18 17.97
C ALA A 127 10.12 -1.82 18.54
N TYR A 128 10.86 -0.76 18.20
CA TYR A 128 10.53 0.60 18.62
C TYR A 128 9.16 1.04 18.10
N ILE A 129 8.91 0.86 16.79
CA ILE A 129 7.66 1.24 16.15
C ILE A 129 6.51 0.41 16.70
N SER A 130 6.67 -0.90 16.81
CA SER A 130 5.67 -1.83 17.37
C SER A 130 5.20 -1.38 18.76
N LYS A 131 6.14 -1.02 19.62
CA LYS A 131 5.85 -0.50 20.96
C LYS A 131 5.14 0.86 20.94
N LYS A 132 5.51 1.75 20.02
CA LYS A 132 4.91 3.09 19.88
C LYS A 132 3.48 3.06 19.36
N ILE A 133 3.16 2.14 18.45
CA ILE A 133 1.87 2.04 17.78
C ILE A 133 0.95 1.02 18.46
N ASN A 134 1.50 0.20 19.36
CA ASN A 134 0.82 -0.92 20.01
C ASN A 134 0.25 -1.93 18.99
N LYS A 135 1.04 -2.23 17.93
CA LYS A 135 0.73 -3.23 16.92
C LYS A 135 1.84 -4.28 16.88
N PRO A 136 1.51 -5.59 16.88
CA PRO A 136 2.51 -6.66 17.01
C PRO A 136 3.38 -6.80 15.76
N HIS A 137 2.86 -6.47 14.60
CA HIS A 137 3.55 -6.65 13.32
C HIS A 137 3.85 -5.31 12.66
N VAL A 138 5.12 -5.10 12.30
CA VAL A 138 5.57 -3.89 11.61
C VAL A 138 6.24 -4.27 10.30
N GLN A 139 5.68 -3.80 9.18
CA GLN A 139 6.28 -3.90 7.86
C GLN A 139 7.08 -2.64 7.58
N LEU A 140 8.41 -2.78 7.45
CA LEU A 140 9.29 -1.66 7.13
C LEU A 140 9.54 -1.56 5.62
N VAL A 141 9.43 -0.35 5.10
CA VAL A 141 9.92 0.02 3.77
C VAL A 141 11.11 0.97 3.98
N VAL A 142 12.31 0.52 3.66
CA VAL A 142 13.52 1.33 3.81
C VAL A 142 13.77 2.13 2.54
N LYS A 143 13.99 3.44 2.70
CA LYS A 143 14.45 4.35 1.66
C LYS A 143 15.80 4.92 2.05
N ILE A 144 16.72 5.01 1.09
CA ILE A 144 18.02 5.63 1.32
C ILE A 144 17.97 7.04 0.76
N ASN A 145 18.32 8.02 1.61
CA ASN A 145 18.46 9.42 1.23
C ASN A 145 19.64 10.05 1.99
N ALA A 146 20.73 10.32 1.29
CA ALA A 146 21.92 10.92 1.85
C ALA A 146 21.72 12.38 2.34
N ASP A 147 20.67 13.08 1.85
CA ASP A 147 20.38 14.47 2.22
C ASP A 147 20.04 14.67 3.69
N ILE A 148 19.67 13.61 4.41
CA ILE A 148 19.42 13.68 5.84
C ILE A 148 20.70 13.74 6.68
N ILE A 149 21.89 13.57 6.03
CA ILE A 149 23.25 13.58 6.59
C ILE A 149 23.50 12.36 7.49
N GLY A 150 22.55 11.98 8.33
CA GLY A 150 22.62 10.84 9.25
C GLY A 150 21.35 10.74 10.10
N GLY A 151 21.29 9.71 10.95
CA GLY A 151 20.09 9.41 11.71
C GLY A 151 18.98 8.78 10.87
N LEU A 152 17.74 8.89 11.31
CA LEU A 152 16.57 8.24 10.71
C LEU A 152 15.39 9.21 10.66
N VAL A 153 14.60 9.11 9.58
CA VAL A 153 13.26 9.69 9.52
C VAL A 153 12.27 8.54 9.38
N ILE A 154 11.34 8.42 10.31
CA ILE A 154 10.35 7.34 10.36
C ILE A 154 8.97 7.95 10.11
N HIS A 155 8.32 7.48 9.06
CA HIS A 155 6.94 7.84 8.75
C HIS A 155 6.04 6.61 8.97
N TYR A 156 5.07 6.71 9.87
CA TYR A 156 4.12 5.66 10.17
C TYR A 156 2.74 6.25 10.46
N ASP A 157 1.70 5.64 9.92
CA ASP A 157 0.35 6.19 9.88
C ASP A 157 0.41 7.67 9.42
N ASP A 158 -0.16 8.60 10.18
CA ASP A 158 -0.12 10.05 9.91
C ASP A 158 0.98 10.77 10.74
N LYS A 159 1.94 10.03 11.31
CA LYS A 159 2.98 10.56 12.16
C LYS A 159 4.34 10.51 11.50
N LEU A 160 5.09 11.59 11.68
CA LEU A 160 6.48 11.72 11.27
C LEU A 160 7.36 11.83 12.51
N LEU A 161 8.33 10.95 12.62
CA LEU A 161 9.38 11.02 13.64
C LEU A 161 10.71 11.31 12.93
N ASP A 162 11.17 12.54 13.04
CA ASP A 162 12.43 13.00 12.45
C ASP A 162 13.53 13.04 13.51
N MET A 163 14.46 12.11 13.40
CA MET A 163 15.68 11.98 14.20
C MET A 163 16.92 12.16 13.32
N SER A 164 16.81 12.95 12.25
CA SER A 164 17.93 13.23 11.35
C SER A 164 18.88 14.29 11.91
N ILE A 165 20.16 14.13 11.61
CA ILE A 165 21.19 15.13 11.96
C ILE A 165 20.87 16.46 11.27
N LYS A 166 20.35 16.43 10.06
CA LYS A 166 19.91 17.64 9.35
C LYS A 166 18.87 18.43 10.13
N SER A 167 17.89 17.76 10.71
CA SER A 167 16.87 18.41 11.52
C SER A 167 17.44 19.02 12.81
N GLU A 168 18.35 18.31 13.47
CA GLU A 168 19.04 18.82 14.67
C GLU A 168 19.89 20.05 14.37
N LEU A 169 20.67 20.01 13.29
CA LEU A 169 21.47 21.16 12.86
C LEU A 169 20.60 22.37 12.52
N ASN A 170 19.46 22.16 11.86
CA ASN A 170 18.53 23.25 11.56
C ASN A 170 17.91 23.86 12.82
N LYS A 171 17.58 23.04 13.83
CA LYS A 171 17.09 23.55 15.12
C LYS A 171 18.15 24.39 15.84
N LEU A 172 19.40 23.91 15.88
CA LEU A 172 20.52 24.68 16.48
C LEU A 172 20.75 25.99 15.74
N LYS A 173 20.70 25.98 14.39
CA LYS A 173 20.84 27.21 13.61
C LYS A 173 19.74 28.23 13.90
N GLN A 174 18.51 27.77 14.11
CA GLN A 174 17.37 28.65 14.48
C GLN A 174 17.48 29.22 15.89
N GLN A 175 18.16 28.51 16.81
CA GLN A 175 18.39 29.00 18.19
C GLN A 175 19.54 30.00 18.30
N LEU A 176 20.44 30.03 17.29
CA LEU A 176 21.61 30.93 17.27
C LEU A 176 21.36 32.23 16.49
N ASN A 177 20.22 32.31 15.77
CA ASN A 177 19.75 33.53 15.09
C ASN A 177 18.63 34.21 15.87
#